data_1db715d72e5695ec13ab9425d29088d8
#
_entry.id   1db715d72e5695ec13ab9425d29088d8
#
_cell.length_a   1.000
_cell.length_b   1.000
_cell.length_c   1.000
_cell.angle_alpha   90.00
_cell.angle_beta   90.00
_cell.angle_gamma   90.00
#
_symmetry.space_group_name_H-M   'P 1'
#
loop_
_entity.id
_entity.type
_entity.pdbx_description
1 polymer ?
#
loop_
_entity_poly.entity_id
_entity_poly.type
_entity_poly.pdbx_seq_one_letter_code
_entity_poly.pdbx_strand_id
1 'polypeptide(L)'
;MRLRKHISRRRFIAGIAAASLITGCEGHPAVQFLSAMRRWNEKAEGIIFSPTRLAPELPASATTPEDAFPAYFISDSMPLAPPDWTLKVGGLVKRPKVFALAQLRGMPRTDMRVQHHCVEGWSAVASWHGVRLSEIARLVQVDPRVRFVEFRSFDSGYWSSWDLGSALHPQTLLAYGFNGGGLYAEHGAPLRVYSAVKLGYKNVKYLTAINFLPGRTGGYWEDQGYEWFAGV
;
A
#
# COMPACT_ATOMS: atom_id res chain seq x y z
N MET A 1 18.86 -42.48 -20.09
CA MET A 1 17.92 -42.22 -21.20
C MET A 1 16.70 -41.49 -20.65
N ARG A 2 16.64 -40.13 -20.72
CA ARG A 2 15.53 -39.34 -20.20
C ARG A 2 14.51 -39.09 -21.32
N LEU A 3 13.35 -39.70 -21.20
CA LEU A 3 12.21 -39.45 -22.10
C LEU A 3 11.66 -38.02 -21.84
N ARG A 4 11.92 -37.09 -22.78
CA ARG A 4 11.21 -35.80 -22.84
C ARG A 4 9.78 -36.07 -23.34
N LYS A 5 8.78 -36.01 -22.47
CA LYS A 5 7.37 -36.01 -22.88
C LYS A 5 7.07 -34.70 -23.62
N HIS A 6 6.98 -34.73 -24.93
CA HIS A 6 6.45 -33.61 -25.73
C HIS A 6 4.94 -33.48 -25.50
N ILE A 7 4.52 -32.41 -24.87
CA ILE A 7 3.10 -32.04 -24.83
C ILE A 7 2.71 -31.58 -26.22
N SER A 8 1.74 -32.26 -26.85
CA SER A 8 1.29 -31.90 -28.20
C SER A 8 0.60 -30.54 -28.20
N ARG A 9 0.79 -29.74 -29.27
CA ARG A 9 0.15 -28.39 -29.43
C ARG A 9 -1.37 -28.45 -29.21
N ARG A 10 -2.04 -29.53 -29.62
CA ARG A 10 -3.48 -29.74 -29.38
C ARG A 10 -3.84 -29.83 -27.89
N ARG A 11 -3.02 -30.50 -27.05
CA ARG A 11 -3.26 -30.59 -25.61
C ARG A 11 -2.99 -29.25 -24.89
N PHE A 12 -2.04 -28.47 -25.39
CA PHE A 12 -1.76 -27.13 -24.89
C PHE A 12 -2.89 -26.15 -25.21
N ILE A 13 -3.40 -26.17 -26.46
CA ILE A 13 -4.55 -25.34 -26.88
C ILE A 13 -5.83 -25.77 -26.16
N ALA A 14 -6.08 -27.06 -25.95
CA ALA A 14 -7.21 -27.55 -25.19
C ALA A 14 -7.12 -27.14 -23.71
N GLY A 15 -5.92 -27.09 -23.13
CA GLY A 15 -5.69 -26.58 -21.78
C GLY A 15 -5.99 -25.09 -21.63
N ILE A 16 -5.62 -24.26 -22.62
CA ILE A 16 -5.92 -22.81 -22.64
C ILE A 16 -7.43 -22.60 -22.84
N ALA A 17 -8.09 -23.33 -23.75
CA ALA A 17 -9.53 -23.24 -23.95
C ALA A 17 -10.33 -23.68 -22.71
N ALA A 18 -9.87 -24.69 -21.97
CA ALA A 18 -10.47 -25.09 -20.69
C ALA A 18 -10.26 -24.02 -19.60
N ALA A 19 -9.11 -23.34 -19.56
CA ALA A 19 -8.85 -22.23 -18.64
C ALA A 19 -9.72 -21.00 -18.93
N SER A 20 -10.02 -20.72 -20.22
CA SER A 20 -10.86 -19.57 -20.60
C SER A 20 -12.35 -19.76 -20.27
N LEU A 21 -12.82 -20.99 -20.07
CA LEU A 21 -14.19 -21.28 -19.66
C LEU A 21 -14.43 -21.08 -18.15
N ILE A 22 -13.38 -20.83 -17.38
CA ILE A 22 -13.45 -20.63 -15.91
C ILE A 22 -13.69 -19.17 -15.53
N THR A 23 -13.62 -18.23 -16.47
CA THR A 23 -13.62 -16.78 -16.19
C THR A 23 -15.00 -16.11 -16.27
N GLY A 24 -16.10 -16.80 -16.04
CA GLY A 24 -17.41 -16.24 -16.35
C GLY A 24 -18.56 -16.34 -15.36
N CYS A 25 -18.40 -16.93 -14.17
CA CYS A 25 -19.51 -17.05 -13.22
C CYS A 25 -19.05 -16.90 -11.76
N GLU A 26 -19.60 -15.95 -11.02
CA GLU A 26 -19.37 -15.72 -9.57
C GLU A 26 -19.74 -16.92 -8.68
N GLY A 27 -20.26 -17.99 -9.18
CA GLY A 27 -20.61 -19.22 -8.44
C GLY A 27 -19.73 -20.42 -8.76
N HIS A 28 -18.71 -20.28 -9.62
CA HIS A 28 -17.92 -21.43 -10.06
C HIS A 28 -17.02 -21.96 -8.92
N PRO A 29 -16.93 -23.29 -8.70
CA PRO A 29 -16.10 -23.89 -7.64
C PRO A 29 -14.64 -23.41 -7.64
N ALA A 30 -14.07 -23.13 -8.81
CA ALA A 30 -12.72 -22.59 -8.93
C ALA A 30 -12.58 -21.18 -8.32
N VAL A 31 -13.58 -20.31 -8.49
CA VAL A 31 -13.57 -18.97 -7.90
C VAL A 31 -13.67 -19.06 -6.37
N GLN A 32 -14.51 -19.95 -5.85
CA GLN A 32 -14.62 -20.20 -4.42
C GLN A 32 -13.32 -20.76 -3.85
N PHE A 33 -12.67 -21.69 -4.54
CA PHE A 33 -11.38 -22.24 -4.15
C PHE A 33 -10.28 -21.15 -4.13
N LEU A 34 -10.15 -20.33 -5.17
CA LEU A 34 -9.19 -19.23 -5.24
C LEU A 34 -9.44 -18.19 -4.14
N SER A 35 -10.71 -17.88 -3.86
CA SER A 35 -11.09 -16.98 -2.77
C SER A 35 -10.74 -17.56 -1.40
N ALA A 36 -10.89 -18.87 -1.21
CA ALA A 36 -10.48 -19.54 0.02
C ALA A 36 -8.96 -19.53 0.19
N MET A 37 -8.20 -19.77 -0.88
CA MET A 37 -6.74 -19.70 -0.89
C MET A 37 -6.25 -18.29 -0.56
N ARG A 38 -6.86 -17.25 -1.15
CA ARG A 38 -6.54 -15.86 -0.83
C ARG A 38 -6.73 -15.58 0.66
N ARG A 39 -7.87 -15.94 1.23
CA ARG A 39 -8.13 -15.77 2.68
C ARG A 39 -7.14 -16.54 3.56
N TRP A 40 -6.69 -17.71 3.11
CA TRP A 40 -5.67 -18.47 3.81
C TRP A 40 -4.31 -17.77 3.75
N ASN A 41 -3.89 -17.26 2.58
CA ASN A 41 -2.66 -16.49 2.41
C ASN A 41 -2.65 -15.24 3.32
N GLU A 42 -3.74 -14.45 3.30
CA GLU A 42 -3.88 -13.28 4.18
C GLU A 42 -3.68 -13.64 5.67
N LYS A 43 -4.22 -14.79 6.11
CA LYS A 43 -4.03 -15.25 7.49
C LYS A 43 -2.58 -15.68 7.76
N ALA A 44 -1.97 -16.41 6.82
CA ALA A 44 -0.60 -16.86 6.94
C ALA A 44 0.36 -15.65 7.01
N GLU A 45 0.19 -14.66 6.14
CA GLU A 45 0.97 -13.42 6.16
C GLU A 45 0.79 -12.67 7.48
N GLY A 46 -0.43 -12.53 7.98
CA GLY A 46 -0.70 -11.89 9.27
C GLY A 46 -0.05 -12.62 10.47
N ILE A 47 0.15 -13.92 10.40
CA ILE A 47 0.84 -14.72 11.43
C ILE A 47 2.36 -14.56 11.33
N ILE A 48 2.90 -14.52 10.10
CA ILE A 48 4.35 -14.39 9.84
C ILE A 48 4.82 -12.95 10.05
N PHE A 49 3.93 -11.97 9.86
CA PHE A 49 4.23 -10.56 9.99
C PHE A 49 4.73 -10.20 11.39
N SER A 50 5.83 -9.48 11.42
CA SER A 50 6.37 -8.90 12.66
C SER A 50 6.19 -7.37 12.63
N PRO A 51 5.44 -6.78 13.57
CA PRO A 51 5.21 -5.33 13.60
C PRO A 51 6.47 -4.50 13.95
N THR A 52 7.58 -5.17 14.22
CA THR A 52 8.84 -4.53 14.63
C THR A 52 10.04 -4.92 13.76
N ARG A 53 9.91 -5.93 12.88
CA ARG A 53 11.01 -6.34 11.99
C ARG A 53 11.18 -5.31 10.89
N LEU A 54 12.33 -4.67 10.86
CA LEU A 54 12.65 -3.67 9.85
C LEU A 54 13.03 -4.32 8.51
N ALA A 55 12.52 -3.76 7.42
CA ALA A 55 13.06 -3.98 6.10
C ALA A 55 14.48 -3.41 6.03
N PRO A 56 15.41 -4.05 5.29
CA PRO A 56 16.80 -3.58 5.17
C PRO A 56 16.86 -2.15 4.59
N GLU A 57 17.64 -1.28 5.20
CA GLU A 57 18.01 -0.02 4.59
C GLU A 57 19.17 -0.21 3.62
N LEU A 58 19.11 0.50 2.50
CA LEU A 58 20.04 0.34 1.40
C LEU A 58 20.97 1.57 1.28
N PRO A 59 22.21 1.39 0.76
CA PRO A 59 23.13 2.49 0.56
C PRO A 59 22.64 3.49 -0.49
N ALA A 60 23.19 4.72 -0.50
CA ALA A 60 22.81 5.74 -1.45
C ALA A 60 23.03 5.33 -2.91
N SER A 61 24.08 4.53 -3.17
CA SER A 61 24.42 3.99 -4.49
C SER A 61 23.34 3.03 -5.07
N ALA A 62 22.46 2.50 -4.23
CA ALA A 62 21.38 1.61 -4.68
C ALA A 62 20.12 2.37 -5.11
N THR A 63 20.08 3.70 -4.94
CA THR A 63 18.91 4.50 -5.30
C THR A 63 18.62 4.41 -6.80
N THR A 64 17.39 4.01 -7.13
CA THR A 64 16.91 4.01 -8.52
C THR A 64 16.84 5.45 -9.04
N PRO A 65 17.34 5.75 -10.26
CA PRO A 65 17.17 7.05 -10.89
C PRO A 65 15.69 7.48 -10.91
N GLU A 66 15.41 8.76 -10.74
CA GLU A 66 14.03 9.26 -10.62
C GLU A 66 13.19 8.98 -11.86
N ASP A 67 13.75 9.11 -13.03
CA ASP A 67 13.15 8.80 -14.34
C ASP A 67 12.89 7.30 -14.56
N ALA A 68 13.55 6.45 -13.80
CA ALA A 68 13.38 4.99 -13.81
C ALA A 68 12.45 4.47 -12.68
N PHE A 69 11.97 5.36 -11.80
CA PHE A 69 11.03 4.97 -10.74
C PHE A 69 9.58 5.13 -11.25
N PRO A 70 8.86 4.02 -11.53
CA PRO A 70 7.52 4.10 -12.12
C PRO A 70 6.52 4.81 -11.21
N ALA A 71 5.60 5.58 -11.80
CA ALA A 71 4.53 6.26 -11.10
C ALA A 71 3.18 6.01 -11.77
N TYR A 72 2.18 5.64 -10.97
CA TYR A 72 0.82 5.35 -11.40
C TYR A 72 -0.19 6.12 -10.57
N PHE A 73 -1.31 6.50 -11.18
CA PHE A 73 -2.50 7.08 -10.54
C PHE A 73 -3.73 6.56 -11.29
N ILE A 74 -4.91 6.60 -10.66
CA ILE A 74 -6.13 6.03 -11.25
C ILE A 74 -6.92 7.03 -12.10
N SER A 75 -6.70 8.33 -11.89
CA SER A 75 -7.33 9.38 -12.70
C SER A 75 -6.73 9.45 -14.10
N ASP A 76 -7.50 9.95 -15.08
CA ASP A 76 -7.05 10.14 -16.48
C ASP A 76 -5.91 11.19 -16.61
N SER A 77 -5.75 12.05 -15.61
CA SER A 77 -4.68 13.04 -15.51
C SER A 77 -4.03 13.02 -14.13
N MET A 78 -2.78 13.49 -14.07
CA MET A 78 -2.04 13.54 -12.82
C MET A 78 -2.76 14.40 -11.77
N PRO A 79 -3.13 13.84 -10.61
CA PRO A 79 -3.79 14.58 -9.56
C PRO A 79 -2.90 15.70 -9.00
N LEU A 80 -3.46 16.89 -8.86
CA LEU A 80 -2.80 18.04 -8.25
C LEU A 80 -3.49 18.42 -6.95
N ALA A 81 -2.69 18.73 -5.94
CA ALA A 81 -3.23 19.12 -4.64
C ALA A 81 -4.07 20.41 -4.74
N PRO A 82 -5.25 20.45 -4.10
CA PRO A 82 -6.00 21.69 -3.97
C PRO A 82 -5.21 22.71 -3.13
N PRO A 83 -5.38 24.03 -3.38
CA PRO A 83 -4.64 25.07 -2.66
C PRO A 83 -4.81 25.05 -1.13
N ASP A 84 -5.97 24.61 -0.66
CA ASP A 84 -6.37 24.49 0.72
C ASP A 84 -6.18 23.07 1.30
N TRP A 85 -5.29 22.30 0.70
CA TRP A 85 -5.06 20.92 1.10
C TRP A 85 -4.73 20.78 2.60
N THR A 86 -5.40 19.84 3.24
CA THR A 86 -5.13 19.43 4.61
C THR A 86 -5.28 17.93 4.80
N LEU A 87 -4.63 17.38 5.82
CA LEU A 87 -4.82 15.99 6.23
C LEU A 87 -5.81 15.93 7.39
N LYS A 88 -6.92 15.24 7.22
CA LYS A 88 -7.90 14.96 8.30
C LYS A 88 -7.57 13.64 8.97
N VAL A 89 -7.47 13.62 10.29
CA VAL A 89 -7.24 12.41 11.08
C VAL A 89 -8.38 12.22 12.06
N GLY A 90 -9.08 11.09 11.94
CA GLY A 90 -10.30 10.82 12.70
C GLY A 90 -10.58 9.33 12.92
N GLY A 91 -11.87 8.99 13.04
CA GLY A 91 -12.33 7.65 13.42
C GLY A 91 -12.33 7.48 14.94
N LEU A 92 -11.97 6.30 15.45
CA LEU A 92 -11.89 6.02 16.87
C LEU A 92 -10.64 6.63 17.51
N VAL A 93 -10.66 7.94 17.70
CA VAL A 93 -9.61 8.72 18.34
C VAL A 93 -10.21 9.69 19.37
N LYS A 94 -9.50 9.99 20.45
CA LYS A 94 -9.98 10.95 21.45
C LYS A 94 -9.86 12.40 21.00
N ARG A 95 -8.90 12.71 20.12
CA ARG A 95 -8.56 14.05 19.67
C ARG A 95 -8.44 14.11 18.14
N PRO A 96 -9.56 14.09 17.40
CA PRO A 96 -9.50 14.26 15.95
C PRO A 96 -8.79 15.56 15.60
N LYS A 97 -7.98 15.55 14.54
CA LYS A 97 -7.16 16.69 14.14
C LYS A 97 -7.17 16.88 12.63
N VAL A 98 -6.95 18.11 12.22
CA VAL A 98 -6.65 18.50 10.85
C VAL A 98 -5.24 19.09 10.85
N PHE A 99 -4.41 18.63 9.93
CA PHE A 99 -3.02 19.06 9.82
C PHE A 99 -2.77 19.75 8.47
N ALA A 100 -2.20 20.94 8.50
CA ALA A 100 -1.54 21.52 7.33
C ALA A 100 -0.18 20.85 7.10
N LEU A 101 0.33 20.87 5.86
CA LEU A 101 1.64 20.28 5.53
C LEU A 101 2.79 20.86 6.37
N ALA A 102 2.76 22.17 6.65
CA ALA A 102 3.76 22.84 7.47
C ALA A 102 3.82 22.27 8.91
N GLN A 103 2.66 21.91 9.48
CA GLN A 103 2.61 21.29 10.81
C GLN A 103 3.25 19.90 10.80
N LEU A 104 2.99 19.09 9.76
CA LEU A 104 3.63 17.77 9.59
C LEU A 104 5.15 17.90 9.42
N ARG A 105 5.62 18.87 8.63
CA ARG A 105 7.05 19.17 8.45
C ARG A 105 7.75 19.66 9.73
N GLY A 106 7.01 20.24 10.65
CA GLY A 106 7.51 20.67 11.97
C GLY A 106 7.60 19.55 13.01
N MET A 107 7.14 18.33 12.68
CA MET A 107 7.23 17.17 13.57
C MET A 107 8.57 16.42 13.40
N PRO A 108 8.93 15.50 14.33
CA PRO A 108 10.14 14.69 14.20
C PRO A 108 10.16 13.96 12.86
N ARG A 109 11.17 14.29 12.05
CA ARG A 109 11.39 13.69 10.74
C ARG A 109 12.07 12.33 10.88
N THR A 110 11.63 11.36 10.08
CA THR A 110 12.29 10.08 9.86
C THR A 110 12.64 9.96 8.39
N ASP A 111 13.87 9.52 8.12
CA ASP A 111 14.36 9.20 6.78
C ASP A 111 14.57 7.69 6.70
N MET A 112 14.28 7.09 5.55
CA MET A 112 14.60 5.69 5.28
C MET A 112 14.84 5.48 3.78
N ARG A 113 15.86 4.70 3.42
CA ARG A 113 16.09 4.26 2.04
C ARG A 113 15.85 2.77 1.96
N VAL A 114 14.77 2.40 1.29
CA VAL A 114 14.27 1.03 1.25
C VAL A 114 13.85 0.65 -0.16
N GLN A 115 13.78 -0.66 -0.40
CA GLN A 115 13.23 -1.19 -1.63
C GLN A 115 11.71 -1.08 -1.61
N HIS A 116 11.15 -0.54 -2.67
CA HIS A 116 9.72 -0.52 -2.97
C HIS A 116 9.39 -1.71 -3.86
N HIS A 117 8.33 -2.43 -3.52
CA HIS A 117 7.88 -3.61 -4.26
C HIS A 117 6.51 -3.37 -4.87
N CYS A 118 6.39 -3.55 -6.19
CA CYS A 118 5.11 -3.48 -6.88
C CYS A 118 4.51 -4.87 -7.08
N VAL A 119 3.18 -4.96 -7.07
CA VAL A 119 2.45 -6.20 -7.38
C VAL A 119 2.68 -6.67 -8.83
N GLU A 120 3.08 -5.78 -9.73
CA GLU A 120 3.44 -6.10 -11.12
C GLU A 120 4.81 -6.79 -11.26
N GLY A 121 5.52 -7.03 -10.15
CA GLY A 121 6.78 -7.79 -10.13
C GLY A 121 8.05 -6.94 -10.30
N TRP A 122 7.96 -5.63 -10.46
CA TRP A 122 9.13 -4.75 -10.42
C TRP A 122 9.40 -4.22 -9.02
N SER A 123 10.62 -3.80 -8.78
CA SER A 123 11.01 -3.10 -7.56
C SER A 123 11.97 -1.96 -7.86
N ALA A 124 11.99 -0.97 -6.97
CA ALA A 124 12.85 0.20 -7.07
C ALA A 124 13.28 0.67 -5.68
N VAL A 125 14.43 1.32 -5.58
CA VAL A 125 14.96 1.83 -4.31
C VAL A 125 14.81 3.34 -4.27
N ALA A 126 14.19 3.85 -3.19
CA ALA A 126 14.09 5.29 -2.97
C ALA A 126 14.32 5.65 -1.51
N SER A 127 14.76 6.89 -1.30
CA SER A 127 14.79 7.51 0.02
C SER A 127 13.50 8.25 0.27
N TRP A 128 12.79 7.88 1.30
CA TRP A 128 11.55 8.53 1.75
C TRP A 128 11.80 9.28 3.04
N HIS A 129 11.19 10.45 3.18
CA HIS A 129 11.20 11.13 4.47
C HIS A 129 9.84 11.72 4.82
N GLY A 130 9.55 11.73 6.13
CA GLY A 130 8.27 12.17 6.64
C GLY A 130 8.14 11.97 8.14
N VAL A 131 6.90 11.99 8.62
CA VAL A 131 6.53 11.72 10.01
C VAL A 131 6.07 10.28 10.14
N ARG A 132 6.50 9.58 11.18
CA ARG A 132 5.95 8.24 11.48
C ARG A 132 4.46 8.31 11.77
N LEU A 133 3.68 7.39 11.21
CA LEU A 133 2.24 7.34 11.50
C LEU A 133 1.97 7.08 12.99
N SER A 134 2.86 6.38 13.70
CA SER A 134 2.78 6.17 15.14
C SER A 134 2.80 7.47 15.94
N GLU A 135 3.51 8.53 15.50
CA GLU A 135 3.50 9.84 16.14
C GLU A 135 2.12 10.52 15.99
N ILE A 136 1.53 10.43 14.80
CA ILE A 136 0.17 10.94 14.57
C ILE A 136 -0.83 10.19 15.45
N ALA A 137 -0.75 8.85 15.50
CA ALA A 137 -1.63 8.02 16.33
C ALA A 137 -1.54 8.41 17.82
N ARG A 138 -0.33 8.69 18.32
CA ARG A 138 -0.11 9.15 19.69
C ARG A 138 -0.74 10.54 19.94
N LEU A 139 -0.57 11.47 19.01
CA LEU A 139 -1.12 12.83 19.10
C LEU A 139 -2.64 12.87 19.11
N VAL A 140 -3.29 12.03 18.30
CA VAL A 140 -4.75 11.95 18.24
C VAL A 140 -5.35 11.03 19.30
N GLN A 141 -4.51 10.33 20.06
CA GLN A 141 -4.89 9.40 21.14
C GLN A 141 -5.85 8.32 20.61
N VAL A 142 -5.32 7.43 19.78
CA VAL A 142 -6.08 6.30 19.22
C VAL A 142 -6.69 5.44 20.32
N ASP A 143 -7.96 5.09 20.15
CA ASP A 143 -8.71 4.23 21.09
C ASP A 143 -8.16 2.79 21.06
N PRO A 144 -8.03 2.09 22.20
CA PRO A 144 -7.54 0.71 22.25
C PRO A 144 -8.38 -0.32 21.45
N ARG A 145 -9.60 0.02 21.08
CA ARG A 145 -10.48 -0.83 20.25
C ARG A 145 -10.13 -0.81 18.77
N VAL A 146 -9.29 0.13 18.32
CA VAL A 146 -8.84 0.20 16.92
C VAL A 146 -8.05 -1.06 16.55
N ARG A 147 -8.35 -1.59 15.38
CA ARG A 147 -7.65 -2.73 14.77
C ARG A 147 -7.18 -2.45 13.35
N PHE A 148 -7.76 -1.43 12.70
CA PHE A 148 -7.52 -1.10 11.29
C PHE A 148 -7.37 0.40 11.10
N VAL A 149 -6.71 0.77 10.00
CA VAL A 149 -6.54 2.17 9.58
C VAL A 149 -6.90 2.27 8.11
N GLU A 150 -7.80 3.20 7.79
CA GLU A 150 -8.19 3.51 6.41
C GLU A 150 -7.48 4.79 5.97
N PHE A 151 -7.00 4.81 4.75
CA PHE A 151 -6.33 5.93 4.09
C PHE A 151 -7.13 6.36 2.87
N ARG A 152 -7.46 7.64 2.75
CA ARG A 152 -8.20 8.20 1.62
C ARG A 152 -7.37 9.21 0.84
N SER A 153 -7.51 9.16 -0.47
CA SER A 153 -6.84 10.02 -1.43
C SER A 153 -7.75 11.11 -1.96
N PHE A 154 -7.20 12.18 -2.54
CA PHE A 154 -7.93 13.07 -3.44
C PHE A 154 -7.85 12.62 -4.92
N ASP A 155 -7.07 11.61 -5.25
CA ASP A 155 -7.21 10.88 -6.51
C ASP A 155 -8.54 10.14 -6.46
N SER A 156 -9.50 10.57 -7.26
CA SER A 156 -10.92 10.29 -7.09
C SER A 156 -11.20 8.80 -6.97
N GLY A 157 -11.83 8.41 -5.86
CA GLY A 157 -12.18 7.03 -5.58
C GLY A 157 -11.05 6.14 -5.06
N TYR A 158 -9.80 6.64 -4.94
CA TYR A 158 -8.71 5.83 -4.43
C TYR A 158 -8.64 5.83 -2.89
N TRP A 159 -8.56 4.65 -2.31
CA TRP A 159 -8.41 4.41 -0.89
C TRP A 159 -7.87 3.00 -0.62
N SER A 160 -7.37 2.76 0.56
CA SER A 160 -6.94 1.44 1.03
C SER A 160 -7.02 1.36 2.54
N SER A 161 -7.03 0.16 3.08
CA SER A 161 -7.02 -0.05 4.53
C SER A 161 -5.98 -1.08 4.95
N TRP A 162 -5.40 -0.89 6.14
CA TRP A 162 -4.35 -1.73 6.69
C TRP A 162 -4.71 -2.20 8.10
N ASP A 163 -4.11 -3.30 8.53
CA ASP A 163 -4.06 -3.66 9.94
C ASP A 163 -3.27 -2.63 10.75
N LEU A 164 -3.61 -2.49 12.03
CA LEU A 164 -2.98 -1.52 12.91
C LEU A 164 -1.48 -1.77 13.10
N GLY A 165 -1.05 -3.04 13.11
CA GLY A 165 0.37 -3.41 13.26
C GLY A 165 1.21 -2.88 12.10
N SER A 166 0.77 -3.06 10.85
CA SER A 166 1.41 -2.50 9.66
C SER A 166 1.35 -0.97 9.64
N ALA A 167 0.21 -0.39 10.03
CA ALA A 167 0.04 1.07 10.07
C ALA A 167 0.99 1.74 11.07
N LEU A 168 1.22 1.13 12.24
CA LEU A 168 2.10 1.67 13.28
C LEU A 168 3.54 1.14 13.21
N HIS A 169 3.88 0.38 12.14
CA HIS A 169 5.23 -0.14 11.95
C HIS A 169 6.27 0.99 11.93
N PRO A 170 7.48 0.80 12.51
CA PRO A 170 8.52 1.84 12.56
C PRO A 170 8.89 2.45 11.21
N GLN A 171 8.73 1.71 10.11
CA GLN A 171 8.97 2.15 8.74
C GLN A 171 7.67 2.51 7.98
N THR A 172 6.62 2.90 8.69
CA THR A 172 5.41 3.49 8.10
C THR A 172 5.40 4.99 8.33
N LEU A 173 5.49 5.74 7.23
CA LEU A 173 5.61 7.20 7.21
C LEU A 173 4.39 7.85 6.54
N LEU A 174 4.05 9.02 7.00
CA LEU A 174 3.39 10.07 6.23
C LEU A 174 4.50 10.82 5.49
N ALA A 175 4.82 10.37 4.28
CA ALA A 175 5.93 10.87 3.51
C ALA A 175 5.56 12.14 2.75
N TYR A 176 6.35 13.18 2.92
CA TYR A 176 6.29 14.46 2.21
C TYR A 176 7.56 14.75 1.42
N GLY A 177 8.48 13.80 1.36
CA GLY A 177 9.71 13.93 0.60
C GLY A 177 10.20 12.61 0.01
N PHE A 178 10.94 12.77 -1.10
CA PHE A 178 11.44 11.70 -1.96
C PHE A 178 12.86 12.04 -2.40
N ASN A 179 13.79 11.10 -2.36
CA ASN A 179 15.19 11.21 -2.80
C ASN A 179 15.93 12.48 -2.33
N GLY A 180 15.65 12.91 -1.08
CA GLY A 180 16.28 14.08 -0.48
C GLY A 180 15.60 15.42 -0.78
N GLY A 181 14.71 15.46 -1.77
CA GLY A 181 13.88 16.62 -2.13
C GLY A 181 12.46 16.58 -1.58
N GLY A 182 11.61 17.47 -2.07
CA GLY A 182 10.17 17.41 -1.84
C GLY A 182 9.53 16.21 -2.56
N LEU A 183 8.33 15.87 -2.17
CA LEU A 183 7.57 14.83 -2.87
C LEU A 183 7.02 15.40 -4.18
N TYR A 184 7.25 14.70 -5.30
CA TYR A 184 6.73 15.08 -6.62
C TYR A 184 5.25 14.75 -6.75
N ALA A 185 4.54 15.46 -7.65
CA ALA A 185 3.12 15.22 -7.91
C ALA A 185 2.86 13.78 -8.34
N GLU A 186 3.64 13.23 -9.26
CA GLU A 186 3.54 11.85 -9.73
C GLU A 186 3.74 10.79 -8.62
N HIS A 187 4.49 11.14 -7.58
CA HIS A 187 4.72 10.28 -6.41
C HIS A 187 3.77 10.55 -5.25
N GLY A 188 2.78 11.45 -5.42
CA GLY A 188 1.70 11.63 -4.47
C GLY A 188 1.77 12.86 -3.59
N ALA A 189 2.44 13.95 -4.09
CA ALA A 189 2.45 15.21 -3.37
C ALA A 189 1.03 15.73 -3.06
N PRO A 190 0.84 16.44 -1.93
CA PRO A 190 1.87 16.89 -0.99
C PRO A 190 2.21 15.85 0.09
N LEU A 191 1.39 14.77 0.21
CA LEU A 191 1.56 13.75 1.22
C LEU A 191 1.08 12.39 0.73
N ARG A 192 1.81 11.35 1.11
CA ARG A 192 1.38 9.96 0.93
C ARG A 192 1.63 9.13 2.18
N VAL A 193 0.88 8.04 2.38
CA VAL A 193 1.37 6.99 3.26
C VAL A 193 2.37 6.13 2.51
N TYR A 194 3.47 5.79 3.16
CA TYR A 194 4.48 4.88 2.64
C TYR A 194 4.93 3.91 3.73
N SER A 195 5.01 2.64 3.39
CA SER A 195 5.55 1.61 4.28
C SER A 195 6.42 0.64 3.50
N ALA A 196 7.59 0.30 4.08
CA ALA A 196 8.48 -0.70 3.52
C ALA A 196 7.93 -2.13 3.63
N VAL A 197 6.89 -2.36 4.43
CA VAL A 197 6.31 -3.69 4.68
C VAL A 197 5.01 -3.95 3.90
N LYS A 198 4.69 -3.09 2.93
CA LYS A 198 3.48 -3.21 2.09
C LYS A 198 3.80 -3.06 0.61
N LEU A 199 3.14 -3.85 -0.23
CA LEU A 199 3.19 -3.68 -1.68
C LEU A 199 2.72 -2.27 -2.12
N GLY A 200 3.19 -1.84 -3.28
CA GLY A 200 3.02 -0.48 -3.80
C GLY A 200 1.59 0.04 -3.80
N TYR A 201 0.62 -0.78 -4.21
CA TYR A 201 -0.78 -0.36 -4.27
C TYR A 201 -1.41 -0.09 -2.89
N LYS A 202 -0.84 -0.59 -1.81
CA LYS A 202 -1.25 -0.26 -0.45
C LYS A 202 -0.81 1.15 -0.02
N ASN A 203 0.24 1.67 -0.61
CA ASN A 203 0.87 2.94 -0.25
C ASN A 203 0.11 4.12 -0.89
N VAL A 204 -1.01 4.52 -0.27
CA VAL A 204 -1.94 5.54 -0.79
C VAL A 204 -1.24 6.88 -1.03
N LYS A 205 -1.24 7.34 -2.27
CA LYS A 205 -0.80 8.67 -2.72
C LYS A 205 -1.89 9.72 -2.50
N TYR A 206 -1.51 11.02 -2.56
CA TYR A 206 -2.46 12.12 -2.53
C TYR A 206 -3.36 12.10 -1.28
N LEU A 207 -2.78 11.78 -0.14
CA LEU A 207 -3.49 11.49 1.11
C LEU A 207 -4.26 12.71 1.63
N THR A 208 -5.55 12.53 1.96
CA THR A 208 -6.42 13.58 2.54
C THR A 208 -7.00 13.19 3.87
N ALA A 209 -7.18 11.89 4.14
CA ALA A 209 -7.74 11.45 5.41
C ALA A 209 -7.14 10.14 5.89
N ILE A 210 -7.09 10.01 7.21
CA ILE A 210 -6.73 8.79 7.95
C ILE A 210 -7.84 8.54 8.95
N ASN A 211 -8.47 7.36 8.89
CA ASN A 211 -9.52 6.94 9.81
C ASN A 211 -9.08 5.69 10.58
N PHE A 212 -9.03 5.81 11.90
CA PHE A 212 -8.77 4.69 12.80
C PHE A 212 -10.07 3.94 13.08
N LEU A 213 -10.13 2.63 12.78
CA LEU A 213 -11.36 1.86 12.73
C LEU A 213 -11.30 0.58 13.59
N PRO A 214 -12.43 0.12 14.14
CA PRO A 214 -12.50 -1.14 14.89
C PRO A 214 -12.60 -2.36 13.96
N GLY A 215 -13.13 -2.17 12.74
CA GLY A 215 -13.36 -3.19 11.73
C GLY A 215 -12.58 -2.95 10.45
N ARG A 216 -12.28 -4.04 9.74
CA ARG A 216 -11.64 -4.03 8.42
C ARG A 216 -12.58 -3.38 7.39
N THR A 217 -12.00 -2.55 6.53
CA THR A 217 -12.62 -2.07 5.29
C THR A 217 -11.84 -2.64 4.10
N GLY A 218 -12.37 -2.50 2.89
CA GLY A 218 -11.70 -2.88 1.65
C GLY A 218 -10.65 -1.86 1.20
N GLY A 219 -10.64 -1.58 -0.07
CA GLY A 219 -9.81 -0.60 -0.76
C GLY A 219 -10.06 -0.65 -2.25
N TYR A 220 -9.58 0.33 -3.00
CA TYR A 220 -9.83 0.40 -4.44
C TYR A 220 -9.42 -0.88 -5.18
N TRP A 221 -8.21 -1.38 -4.96
CA TRP A 221 -7.73 -2.61 -5.60
C TRP A 221 -8.20 -3.87 -4.86
N GLU A 222 -8.31 -3.80 -3.55
CA GLU A 222 -8.77 -4.92 -2.70
C GLU A 222 -10.20 -5.33 -3.07
N ASP A 223 -11.08 -4.36 -3.36
CA ASP A 223 -12.46 -4.62 -3.78
C ASP A 223 -12.54 -5.18 -5.20
N GLN A 224 -11.48 -5.01 -6.01
CA GLN A 224 -11.29 -5.63 -7.31
C GLN A 224 -10.58 -7.00 -7.23
N GLY A 225 -10.35 -7.54 -6.03
CA GLY A 225 -9.82 -8.88 -5.83
C GLY A 225 -8.33 -8.96 -5.54
N TYR A 226 -7.63 -7.83 -5.40
CA TYR A 226 -6.25 -7.82 -4.92
C TYR A 226 -6.18 -8.26 -3.45
N GLU A 227 -5.02 -8.76 -3.06
CA GLU A 227 -4.81 -9.26 -1.71
C GLU A 227 -4.87 -8.11 -0.69
N TRP A 228 -5.60 -8.30 0.41
CA TRP A 228 -5.83 -7.20 1.36
C TRP A 228 -4.63 -6.92 2.26
N PHE A 229 -3.94 -7.96 2.75
CA PHE A 229 -2.79 -7.78 3.66
C PHE A 229 -1.58 -7.23 2.89
N ALA A 230 -1.23 -7.87 1.76
CA ALA A 230 -0.19 -7.46 0.83
C ALA A 230 1.13 -7.10 1.51
N GLY A 231 1.60 -7.98 2.37
CA GLY A 231 2.89 -7.89 3.04
C GLY A 231 4.08 -8.16 2.12
N VAL A 232 5.26 -7.67 2.51
CA VAL A 232 6.56 -7.95 1.85
C VAL A 232 7.61 -8.28 2.88
#